data_b735c0c32152ae5ee8b165147a9e6a75
#
_entry.id   b735c0c32152ae5ee8b165147a9e6a75
#
_cell.length_a   1.000
_cell.length_b   1.000
_cell.length_c   1.000
_cell.angle_alpha   90.00
_cell.angle_beta   90.00
_cell.angle_gamma   90.00
#
_symmetry.space_group_name_H-M   'P 1'
#
loop_
_entity.id
_entity.type
_entity.pdbx_description
1 polymer ?
#
loop_
_entity_poly.entity_id
_entity_poly.type
_entity_poly.pdbx_seq_one_letter_code
_entity_poly.pdbx_strand_id
1 'polypeptide(L)'
;MRPELRRPRLKRLDEQAIVITGATSGNGLAAAREAVRRGARVVLAARNREALEAVGRDLERGGGKVAICDADVAVEEDVERIARTAVDAFGGFDSWVNDAAAATYGAMEDVPMADHRRIFDVNYHGLLMGSLVAARHLRVRGGGAIVNLGSVLSDRAMIYQGPYSATKAAVQAATDALRMELERDGAGISVTLIKPGSIATPYPEHARSYMDAPPRLPPMLYDPALVAEAILFACENPRRQLYVGGSGWLISVAGKLAPRATDLAMEAFGVGAQQKPGDPGDPEKRDNLYAPRADGEARGSQDVFVRRTSVFLQAQTQPLLVPFAAAAAGAEMAAGLARTLLGRRRRQSAAVPEPVLARPYEIRNFGADHG
;
A
#
# COMPACT_ATOMS: atom_id res chain seq x y z
N MET A 1 -16.78 -17.82 30.79
CA MET A 1 -16.54 -16.43 31.18
C MET A 1 -16.04 -15.70 29.94
N ARG A 2 -16.75 -14.70 29.41
CA ARG A 2 -16.24 -13.89 28.29
C ARG A 2 -15.13 -13.00 28.86
N PRO A 3 -13.89 -13.00 28.30
CA PRO A 3 -12.89 -12.04 28.73
C PRO A 3 -13.46 -10.64 28.50
N GLU A 4 -13.34 -9.75 29.48
CA GLU A 4 -13.66 -8.35 29.29
C GLU A 4 -12.85 -7.85 28.10
N LEU A 5 -13.54 -7.36 27.07
CA LEU A 5 -12.93 -6.76 25.88
C LEU A 5 -12.15 -5.51 26.32
N ARG A 6 -10.92 -5.71 26.78
CA ARG A 6 -10.02 -4.59 27.08
C ARG A 6 -9.71 -3.88 25.77
N ARG A 7 -10.18 -2.64 25.63
CA ARG A 7 -9.75 -1.79 24.52
C ARG A 7 -8.24 -1.55 24.64
N PRO A 8 -7.46 -1.77 23.55
CA PRO A 8 -6.03 -1.48 23.55
C PRO A 8 -5.77 -0.04 23.99
N ARG A 9 -4.83 0.14 24.92
CA ARG A 9 -4.33 1.46 25.31
C ARG A 9 -3.01 1.67 24.60
N LEU A 10 -3.01 2.59 23.63
CA LEU A 10 -1.82 2.90 22.85
C LEU A 10 -1.15 4.14 23.45
N LYS A 11 0.18 4.17 23.39
CA LYS A 11 1.00 5.29 23.84
C LYS A 11 0.91 6.45 22.86
N ARG A 12 1.32 7.63 23.26
CA ARG A 12 1.58 8.76 22.37
C ARG A 12 2.80 8.45 21.49
N LEU A 13 2.88 9.04 20.30
CA LEU A 13 3.99 8.79 19.36
C LEU A 13 5.36 9.09 19.93
N ASP A 14 5.49 10.18 20.70
CA ASP A 14 6.74 10.58 21.35
C ASP A 14 7.26 9.60 22.42
N GLU A 15 6.40 8.70 22.88
CA GLU A 15 6.73 7.62 23.81
C GLU A 15 7.00 6.29 23.12
N GLN A 16 6.72 6.18 21.79
CA GLN A 16 6.80 4.92 21.05
C GLN A 16 8.16 4.67 20.42
N ALA A 17 8.49 3.38 20.30
CA ALA A 17 9.38 2.85 19.28
C ALA A 17 8.52 2.17 18.20
N ILE A 18 8.72 2.55 16.94
CA ILE A 18 7.91 2.10 15.81
C ILE A 18 8.81 1.38 14.79
N VAL A 19 8.46 0.15 14.45
CA VAL A 19 9.09 -0.58 13.32
C VAL A 19 8.32 -0.28 12.05
N ILE A 20 9.02 0.07 10.97
CA ILE A 20 8.43 0.34 9.65
C ILE A 20 9.17 -0.47 8.59
N THR A 21 8.49 -1.42 7.95
CA THR A 21 9.03 -2.14 6.79
C THR A 21 8.75 -1.37 5.49
N GLY A 22 9.63 -1.46 4.49
CA GLY A 22 9.51 -0.66 3.26
C GLY A 22 9.86 0.82 3.46
N ALA A 23 10.70 1.13 4.45
CA ALA A 23 10.92 2.49 4.94
C ALA A 23 11.81 3.38 4.05
N THR A 24 12.33 2.88 2.93
CA THR A 24 13.25 3.65 2.05
C THR A 24 12.55 4.40 0.93
N SER A 25 11.25 4.18 0.70
CA SER A 25 10.50 4.88 -0.36
C SER A 25 9.00 4.96 -0.04
N GLY A 26 8.26 5.72 -0.85
CA GLY A 26 6.81 5.75 -0.83
C GLY A 26 6.19 6.07 0.53
N ASN A 27 5.16 5.30 0.88
CA ASN A 27 4.40 5.50 2.12
C ASN A 27 5.23 5.22 3.37
N GLY A 28 6.10 4.19 3.35
CA GLY A 28 6.95 3.83 4.47
C GLY A 28 7.94 4.95 4.82
N LEU A 29 8.57 5.55 3.81
CA LEU A 29 9.47 6.70 4.00
C LEU A 29 8.71 7.92 4.52
N ALA A 30 7.52 8.22 3.97
CA ALA A 30 6.70 9.32 4.45
C ALA A 30 6.28 9.10 5.92
N ALA A 31 5.91 7.88 6.29
CA ALA A 31 5.56 7.52 7.66
C ALA A 31 6.76 7.61 8.60
N ALA A 32 7.95 7.17 8.17
CA ALA A 32 9.17 7.26 8.96
C ALA A 32 9.57 8.72 9.26
N ARG A 33 9.55 9.58 8.24
CA ARG A 33 9.84 11.02 8.38
C ARG A 33 8.87 11.68 9.36
N GLU A 34 7.59 11.41 9.22
CA GLU A 34 6.56 12.01 10.06
C GLU A 34 6.59 11.44 11.50
N ALA A 35 6.89 10.14 11.68
CA ALA A 35 7.05 9.53 13.00
C ALA A 35 8.19 10.18 13.78
N VAL A 36 9.35 10.34 13.15
CA VAL A 36 10.50 11.02 13.74
C VAL A 36 10.18 12.49 14.07
N ARG A 37 9.51 13.21 13.16
CA ARG A 37 9.08 14.59 13.39
C ARG A 37 8.16 14.72 14.61
N ARG A 38 7.36 13.69 14.90
CA ARG A 38 6.49 13.62 16.10
C ARG A 38 7.19 13.03 17.33
N GLY A 39 8.49 12.82 17.29
CA GLY A 39 9.30 12.40 18.43
C GLY A 39 9.40 10.88 18.65
N ALA A 40 8.84 10.05 17.77
CA ALA A 40 8.97 8.60 17.87
C ALA A 40 10.40 8.13 17.56
N ARG A 41 10.81 7.04 18.21
CA ARG A 41 11.99 6.25 17.84
C ARG A 41 11.59 5.31 16.71
N VAL A 42 12.41 5.20 15.67
CA VAL A 42 12.00 4.44 14.47
C VAL A 42 13.06 3.41 14.08
N VAL A 43 12.62 2.18 13.84
CA VAL A 43 13.41 1.15 13.14
C VAL A 43 12.99 1.15 11.68
N LEU A 44 13.93 1.47 10.80
CA LEU A 44 13.75 1.45 9.36
C LEU A 44 14.17 0.08 8.82
N ALA A 45 13.28 -0.63 8.16
CA ALA A 45 13.58 -1.92 7.54
C ALA A 45 13.29 -1.90 6.04
N ALA A 46 14.28 -2.30 5.23
CA ALA A 46 14.18 -2.45 3.78
C ALA A 46 15.35 -3.30 3.26
N ARG A 47 15.30 -3.70 1.98
CA ARG A 47 16.37 -4.52 1.38
C ARG A 47 17.63 -3.74 1.00
N ASN A 48 17.51 -2.45 0.72
CA ASN A 48 18.63 -1.61 0.29
C ASN A 48 19.31 -0.95 1.49
N ARG A 49 20.50 -1.48 1.86
CA ARG A 49 21.27 -0.96 2.98
C ARG A 49 21.75 0.47 2.77
N GLU A 50 22.22 0.80 1.57
CA GLU A 50 22.72 2.15 1.27
C GLU A 50 21.60 3.20 1.39
N ALA A 51 20.41 2.88 0.87
CA ALA A 51 19.24 3.74 1.01
C ALA A 51 18.80 3.88 2.47
N LEU A 52 18.84 2.79 3.26
CA LEU A 52 18.56 2.84 4.70
C LEU A 52 19.53 3.78 5.43
N GLU A 53 20.83 3.65 5.16
CA GLU A 53 21.87 4.49 5.76
C GLU A 53 21.69 5.95 5.36
N ALA A 54 21.35 6.23 4.10
CA ALA A 54 21.10 7.60 3.64
C ALA A 54 19.87 8.21 4.35
N VAL A 55 18.75 7.48 4.41
CA VAL A 55 17.54 7.92 5.10
C VAL A 55 17.78 8.04 6.61
N GLY A 56 18.48 7.08 7.22
CA GLY A 56 18.84 7.12 8.64
C GLY A 56 19.62 8.37 9.00
N ARG A 57 20.71 8.66 8.26
CA ARG A 57 21.53 9.89 8.45
C ARG A 57 20.71 11.17 8.27
N ASP A 58 19.77 11.19 7.33
CA ASP A 58 18.91 12.36 7.12
C ASP A 58 17.99 12.61 8.33
N LEU A 59 17.36 11.56 8.84
CA LEU A 59 16.47 11.63 10.00
C LEU A 59 17.23 11.96 11.30
N GLU A 60 18.44 11.41 11.48
CA GLU A 60 19.29 11.68 12.65
C GLU A 60 19.79 13.12 12.68
N ARG A 61 20.13 13.70 11.50
CA ARG A 61 20.47 15.14 11.38
C ARG A 61 19.29 16.03 11.82
N GLY A 62 18.05 15.57 11.64
CA GLY A 62 16.86 16.22 12.17
C GLY A 62 16.60 15.98 13.65
N GLY A 63 17.52 15.33 14.39
CA GLY A 63 17.37 15.01 15.82
C GLY A 63 16.60 13.71 16.11
N GLY A 64 16.32 12.89 15.08
CA GLY A 64 15.63 11.63 15.20
C GLY A 64 16.45 10.54 15.88
N LYS A 65 15.77 9.62 16.55
CA LYS A 65 16.35 8.37 17.07
C LYS A 65 15.98 7.24 16.15
N VAL A 66 16.97 6.77 15.36
CA VAL A 66 16.76 5.82 14.27
C VAL A 66 17.66 4.60 14.44
N ALA A 67 17.15 3.42 14.13
CA ALA A 67 17.93 2.23 13.90
C ALA A 67 17.57 1.68 12.51
N ILE A 68 18.51 1.01 11.85
CA ILE A 68 18.31 0.46 10.51
C ILE A 68 18.51 -1.06 10.51
N CYS A 69 17.72 -1.75 9.70
CA CYS A 69 17.84 -3.19 9.48
C CYS A 69 17.66 -3.50 7.99
N ASP A 70 18.70 -3.96 7.32
CA ASP A 70 18.59 -4.51 5.97
C ASP A 70 17.93 -5.89 6.04
N ALA A 71 16.77 -6.01 5.43
CA ALA A 71 15.93 -7.20 5.53
C ALA A 71 15.03 -7.38 4.30
N ASP A 72 14.89 -8.63 3.83
CA ASP A 72 13.81 -9.03 2.93
C ASP A 72 12.66 -9.60 3.77
N VAL A 73 11.51 -8.96 3.76
CA VAL A 73 10.33 -9.42 4.53
C VAL A 73 9.83 -10.79 4.08
N ALA A 74 10.24 -11.28 2.91
CA ALA A 74 9.92 -12.63 2.44
C ALA A 74 10.79 -13.73 3.11
N VAL A 75 11.76 -13.35 3.96
CA VAL A 75 12.67 -14.26 4.68
C VAL A 75 12.36 -14.16 6.18
N GLU A 76 11.98 -15.28 6.80
CA GLU A 76 11.52 -15.30 8.20
C GLU A 76 12.62 -14.84 9.16
N GLU A 77 13.87 -15.29 8.96
CA GLU A 77 15.02 -14.89 9.76
C GLU A 77 15.29 -13.40 9.72
N ASP A 78 15.02 -12.75 8.58
CA ASP A 78 15.15 -11.32 8.40
C ASP A 78 14.07 -10.57 9.18
N VAL A 79 12.83 -11.06 9.17
CA VAL A 79 11.73 -10.46 9.95
C VAL A 79 12.02 -10.56 11.45
N GLU A 80 12.53 -11.68 11.93
CA GLU A 80 12.98 -11.83 13.33
C GLU A 80 14.16 -10.89 13.64
N ARG A 81 15.08 -10.66 12.69
CA ARG A 81 16.18 -9.72 12.83
C ARG A 81 15.70 -8.28 13.00
N ILE A 82 14.63 -7.87 12.27
CA ILE A 82 14.03 -6.54 12.45
C ILE A 82 13.55 -6.37 13.89
N ALA A 83 12.87 -7.36 14.45
CA ALA A 83 12.40 -7.30 15.84
C ALA A 83 13.57 -7.24 16.85
N ARG A 84 14.63 -8.04 16.63
CA ARG A 84 15.85 -7.97 17.47
C ARG A 84 16.50 -6.59 17.40
N THR A 85 16.60 -6.00 16.21
CA THR A 85 17.14 -4.63 16.04
C THR A 85 16.37 -3.61 16.90
N ALA A 86 15.04 -3.73 16.96
CA ALA A 86 14.24 -2.85 17.81
C ALA A 86 14.48 -3.08 19.32
N VAL A 87 14.68 -4.34 19.71
CA VAL A 87 15.01 -4.69 21.11
C VAL A 87 16.38 -4.14 21.50
N ASP A 88 17.37 -4.32 20.66
CA ASP A 88 18.76 -3.91 20.92
C ASP A 88 18.88 -2.38 20.96
N ALA A 89 18.24 -1.68 20.04
CA ALA A 89 18.35 -0.24 19.94
C ALA A 89 17.48 0.52 20.95
N PHE A 90 16.25 0.02 21.25
CA PHE A 90 15.24 0.78 21.97
C PHE A 90 14.60 0.02 23.14
N GLY A 91 15.06 -1.20 23.43
CA GLY A 91 14.46 -2.08 24.45
C GLY A 91 13.13 -2.71 24.02
N GLY A 92 12.83 -2.67 22.73
CA GLY A 92 11.62 -3.20 22.10
C GLY A 92 10.87 -2.18 21.25
N PHE A 93 9.64 -2.53 20.84
CA PHE A 93 8.78 -1.64 20.06
C PHE A 93 7.35 -1.64 20.63
N ASP A 94 6.61 -0.58 20.28
CA ASP A 94 5.23 -0.34 20.69
C ASP A 94 4.27 -0.44 19.51
N SER A 95 4.76 -0.19 18.29
CA SER A 95 4.02 -0.34 17.04
C SER A 95 4.86 -0.99 15.96
N TRP A 96 4.18 -1.79 15.11
CA TRP A 96 4.77 -2.44 13.93
C TRP A 96 3.96 -2.12 12.69
N VAL A 97 4.60 -1.53 11.67
CA VAL A 97 3.99 -1.12 10.41
C VAL A 97 4.51 -2.01 9.28
N ASN A 98 3.61 -2.81 8.71
CA ASN A 98 3.88 -3.63 7.53
C ASN A 98 3.50 -2.82 6.27
N ASP A 99 4.47 -2.10 5.67
CA ASP A 99 4.29 -1.33 4.43
C ASP A 99 5.04 -1.92 3.23
N ALA A 100 6.09 -2.74 3.46
CA ALA A 100 6.85 -3.37 2.37
C ALA A 100 5.93 -4.11 1.39
N ALA A 101 6.05 -3.80 0.09
CA ALA A 101 5.26 -4.42 -0.95
C ALA A 101 5.99 -4.41 -2.30
N ALA A 102 5.60 -5.34 -3.17
CA ALA A 102 5.99 -5.40 -4.57
C ALA A 102 4.74 -5.49 -5.45
N ALA A 103 4.88 -5.15 -6.74
CA ALA A 103 3.76 -5.16 -7.69
C ALA A 103 4.18 -5.60 -9.08
N THR A 104 3.20 -6.10 -9.84
CA THR A 104 3.29 -6.28 -11.29
C THR A 104 2.12 -5.59 -11.98
N TYR A 105 2.37 -5.15 -13.21
CA TYR A 105 1.35 -4.73 -14.16
C TYR A 105 1.37 -5.68 -15.37
N GLY A 106 0.22 -6.13 -15.83
CA GLY A 106 0.05 -7.01 -16.98
C GLY A 106 -1.20 -7.86 -16.86
N ALA A 107 -1.60 -8.50 -17.96
CA ALA A 107 -2.67 -9.50 -17.93
C ALA A 107 -2.25 -10.69 -17.05
N MET A 108 -3.23 -11.35 -16.43
CA MET A 108 -2.94 -12.47 -15.51
C MET A 108 -2.12 -13.58 -16.18
N GLU A 109 -2.38 -13.82 -17.47
CA GLU A 109 -1.72 -14.86 -18.26
C GLU A 109 -0.29 -14.49 -18.70
N ASP A 110 0.02 -13.20 -18.76
CA ASP A 110 1.36 -12.70 -19.16
C ASP A 110 2.35 -12.68 -17.99
N VAL A 111 1.85 -12.67 -16.75
CA VAL A 111 2.69 -12.66 -15.56
C VAL A 111 3.16 -14.09 -15.21
N PRO A 112 4.47 -14.38 -15.23
CA PRO A 112 4.98 -15.72 -14.90
C PRO A 112 4.61 -16.15 -13.50
N MET A 113 4.37 -17.46 -13.30
CA MET A 113 4.04 -18.02 -11.97
C MET A 113 5.12 -17.77 -10.90
N ALA A 114 6.37 -17.62 -11.29
CA ALA A 114 7.46 -17.23 -10.37
C ALA A 114 7.20 -15.84 -9.76
N ASP A 115 6.74 -14.88 -10.58
CA ASP A 115 6.44 -13.53 -10.13
C ASP A 115 5.15 -13.49 -9.29
N HIS A 116 4.14 -14.31 -9.61
CA HIS A 116 2.98 -14.51 -8.75
C HIS A 116 3.39 -14.98 -7.35
N ARG A 117 4.27 -15.97 -7.26
CA ARG A 117 4.79 -16.46 -5.98
C ARG A 117 5.56 -15.37 -5.25
N ARG A 118 6.50 -14.70 -5.92
CA ARG A 118 7.31 -13.64 -5.31
C ARG A 118 6.47 -12.50 -4.74
N ILE A 119 5.41 -12.07 -5.44
CA ILE A 119 4.51 -11.03 -4.93
C ILE A 119 3.78 -11.53 -3.66
N PHE A 120 3.34 -12.79 -3.64
CA PHE A 120 2.72 -13.36 -2.45
C PHE A 120 3.71 -13.47 -1.30
N ASP A 121 4.95 -13.88 -1.55
CA ASP A 121 5.99 -13.98 -0.53
C ASP A 121 6.27 -12.62 0.13
N VAL A 122 6.34 -11.55 -0.66
CA VAL A 122 6.58 -10.20 -0.12
C VAL A 122 5.31 -9.63 0.53
N ASN A 123 4.19 -9.58 -0.21
CA ASN A 123 3.03 -8.79 0.20
C ASN A 123 2.17 -9.47 1.25
N TYR A 124 2.08 -10.80 1.20
CA TYR A 124 1.23 -11.58 2.10
C TYR A 124 2.04 -12.31 3.18
N HIS A 125 2.96 -13.21 2.80
CA HIS A 125 3.73 -13.97 3.78
C HIS A 125 4.62 -13.04 4.62
N GLY A 126 5.30 -12.07 4.01
CA GLY A 126 6.12 -11.10 4.73
C GLY A 126 5.32 -10.24 5.71
N LEU A 127 4.16 -9.74 5.29
CA LEU A 127 3.26 -9.01 6.18
C LEU A 127 2.72 -9.90 7.31
N LEU A 128 2.35 -11.14 7.00
CA LEU A 128 1.87 -12.10 8.00
C LEU A 128 2.96 -12.43 9.02
N MET A 129 4.18 -12.75 8.57
CA MET A 129 5.33 -13.00 9.45
C MET A 129 5.61 -11.79 10.36
N GLY A 130 5.66 -10.57 9.80
CA GLY A 130 5.81 -9.34 10.57
C GLY A 130 4.72 -9.15 11.61
N SER A 131 3.46 -9.42 11.24
CA SER A 131 2.33 -9.31 12.16
C SER A 131 2.41 -10.34 13.30
N LEU A 132 2.83 -11.58 13.02
CA LEU A 132 2.98 -12.64 14.02
C LEU A 132 4.15 -12.38 14.96
N VAL A 133 5.30 -11.94 14.45
CA VAL A 133 6.45 -11.50 15.25
C VAL A 133 6.05 -10.35 16.16
N ALA A 134 5.37 -9.35 15.61
CA ALA A 134 4.87 -8.22 16.38
C ALA A 134 3.88 -8.65 17.46
N ALA A 135 2.93 -9.53 17.15
CA ALA A 135 1.96 -10.01 18.12
C ALA A 135 2.62 -10.74 19.29
N ARG A 136 3.62 -11.59 19.04
CA ARG A 136 4.38 -12.26 20.11
C ARG A 136 5.09 -11.27 21.02
N HIS A 137 5.78 -10.29 20.44
CA HIS A 137 6.49 -9.27 21.21
C HIS A 137 5.54 -8.38 22.02
N LEU A 138 4.48 -7.87 21.40
CA LEU A 138 3.53 -6.96 22.03
C LEU A 138 2.70 -7.61 23.13
N ARG A 139 2.39 -8.92 23.04
CA ARG A 139 1.74 -9.66 24.13
C ARG A 139 2.55 -9.59 25.44
N VAL A 140 3.87 -9.80 25.36
CA VAL A 140 4.77 -9.76 26.52
C VAL A 140 4.89 -8.35 27.08
N ARG A 141 4.79 -7.32 26.24
CA ARG A 141 4.86 -5.90 26.62
C ARG A 141 3.53 -5.34 27.15
N GLY A 142 2.45 -6.12 27.10
CA GLY A 142 1.13 -5.70 27.59
C GLY A 142 0.27 -4.94 26.59
N GLY A 143 0.63 -4.97 25.30
CA GLY A 143 -0.14 -4.40 24.20
C GLY A 143 0.66 -3.53 23.24
N GLY A 144 -0.04 -2.95 22.27
CA GLY A 144 0.55 -2.09 21.24
C GLY A 144 -0.26 -2.09 19.95
N ALA A 145 0.34 -1.64 18.83
CA ALA A 145 -0.34 -1.56 17.55
C ALA A 145 0.37 -2.34 16.44
N ILE A 146 -0.42 -3.03 15.61
CA ILE A 146 -0.01 -3.61 14.34
C ILE A 146 -0.78 -2.87 13.24
N VAL A 147 -0.07 -2.28 12.28
CA VAL A 147 -0.65 -1.52 11.18
C VAL A 147 -0.26 -2.19 9.87
N ASN A 148 -1.25 -2.74 9.16
CA ASN A 148 -1.06 -3.46 7.91
C ASN A 148 -1.49 -2.61 6.72
N LEU A 149 -0.61 -2.44 5.72
CA LEU A 149 -0.93 -1.72 4.49
C LEU A 149 -1.63 -2.65 3.50
N GLY A 150 -2.95 -2.52 3.45
CA GLY A 150 -3.80 -3.08 2.40
C GLY A 150 -3.82 -2.21 1.15
N SER A 151 -4.97 -2.16 0.53
CA SER A 151 -5.29 -1.30 -0.62
C SER A 151 -6.82 -1.28 -0.79
N VAL A 152 -7.35 -0.30 -1.51
CA VAL A 152 -8.73 -0.39 -2.05
C VAL A 152 -8.87 -1.58 -2.99
N LEU A 153 -7.76 -2.06 -3.58
CA LEU A 153 -7.72 -3.27 -4.39
C LEU A 153 -7.87 -4.57 -3.58
N SER A 154 -7.90 -4.49 -2.25
CA SER A 154 -8.34 -5.59 -1.38
C SER A 154 -9.84 -5.86 -1.50
N ASP A 155 -10.63 -4.83 -1.80
CA ASP A 155 -12.09 -4.91 -1.92
C ASP A 155 -12.53 -5.17 -3.35
N ARG A 156 -11.77 -4.65 -4.33
CA ARG A 156 -12.09 -4.75 -5.74
C ARG A 156 -10.82 -4.85 -6.58
N ALA A 157 -10.65 -5.96 -7.28
CA ALA A 157 -9.51 -6.14 -8.18
C ALA A 157 -9.55 -5.13 -9.33
N MET A 158 -8.37 -4.74 -9.80
CA MET A 158 -8.19 -3.89 -10.99
C MET A 158 -7.60 -4.72 -12.12
N ILE A 159 -8.13 -4.52 -13.33
CA ILE A 159 -7.58 -5.11 -14.55
C ILE A 159 -6.08 -4.77 -14.67
N TYR A 160 -5.25 -5.71 -15.08
CA TYR A 160 -3.78 -5.63 -15.18
C TYR A 160 -3.03 -5.42 -13.85
N GLN A 161 -3.72 -5.54 -12.70
CA GLN A 161 -3.13 -5.65 -11.38
C GLN A 161 -3.70 -6.84 -10.60
N GLY A 162 -4.04 -7.92 -11.32
CA GLY A 162 -4.62 -9.11 -10.74
C GLY A 162 -3.80 -9.74 -9.62
N PRO A 163 -2.49 -10.04 -9.83
CA PRO A 163 -1.64 -10.63 -8.79
C PRO A 163 -1.53 -9.75 -7.54
N TYR A 164 -1.33 -8.45 -7.71
CA TYR A 164 -1.28 -7.50 -6.60
C TYR A 164 -2.61 -7.44 -5.85
N SER A 165 -3.74 -7.35 -6.57
CA SER A 165 -5.08 -7.32 -5.96
C SER A 165 -5.35 -8.58 -5.14
N ALA A 166 -4.95 -9.76 -5.63
CA ALA A 166 -5.08 -11.03 -4.93
C ALA A 166 -4.30 -11.03 -3.60
N THR A 167 -3.04 -10.53 -3.60
CA THR A 167 -2.28 -10.43 -2.36
C THR A 167 -2.91 -9.46 -1.36
N LYS A 168 -3.46 -8.33 -1.83
CA LYS A 168 -4.10 -7.36 -0.93
C LYS A 168 -5.44 -7.84 -0.38
N ALA A 169 -6.18 -8.69 -1.12
CA ALA A 169 -7.35 -9.39 -0.61
C ALA A 169 -6.95 -10.40 0.50
N ALA A 170 -5.87 -11.17 0.29
CA ALA A 170 -5.33 -12.08 1.30
C ALA A 170 -4.87 -11.33 2.57
N VAL A 171 -4.19 -10.20 2.41
CA VAL A 171 -3.79 -9.31 3.52
C VAL A 171 -4.99 -8.85 4.34
N GLN A 172 -6.08 -8.47 3.69
CA GLN A 172 -7.30 -8.06 4.39
C GLN A 172 -7.87 -9.21 5.22
N ALA A 173 -8.01 -10.40 4.62
CA ALA A 173 -8.55 -11.57 5.31
C ALA A 173 -7.68 -11.96 6.52
N ALA A 174 -6.35 -12.00 6.36
CA ALA A 174 -5.42 -12.31 7.44
C ALA A 174 -5.46 -11.24 8.55
N THR A 175 -5.54 -9.96 8.20
CA THR A 175 -5.64 -8.86 9.17
C THR A 175 -6.93 -8.96 9.99
N ASP A 176 -8.05 -9.30 9.35
CA ASP A 176 -9.34 -9.47 10.02
C ASP A 176 -9.32 -10.67 10.97
N ALA A 177 -8.74 -11.81 10.56
CA ALA A 177 -8.60 -13.00 11.38
C ALA A 177 -7.72 -12.73 12.61
N LEU A 178 -6.51 -12.21 12.39
CA LEU A 178 -5.56 -11.91 13.47
C LEU A 178 -6.14 -10.92 14.49
N ARG A 179 -6.86 -9.90 14.02
CA ARG A 179 -7.53 -8.96 14.93
C ARG A 179 -8.53 -9.66 15.85
N MET A 180 -9.42 -10.49 15.28
CA MET A 180 -10.43 -11.21 16.06
C MET A 180 -9.80 -12.17 17.08
N GLU A 181 -8.73 -12.86 16.70
CA GLU A 181 -7.98 -13.76 17.59
C GLU A 181 -7.35 -13.01 18.76
N LEU A 182 -6.64 -11.90 18.49
CA LEU A 182 -5.99 -11.07 19.51
C LEU A 182 -7.00 -10.38 20.42
N GLU A 183 -8.13 -9.92 19.90
CA GLU A 183 -9.24 -9.37 20.68
C GLU A 183 -9.87 -10.42 21.58
N ARG A 184 -10.14 -11.63 21.06
CA ARG A 184 -10.66 -12.76 21.81
C ARG A 184 -9.76 -13.14 22.99
N ASP A 185 -8.44 -13.11 22.77
CA ASP A 185 -7.45 -13.44 23.79
C ASP A 185 -7.21 -12.31 24.80
N GLY A 186 -7.80 -11.13 24.62
CA GLY A 186 -7.58 -9.96 25.46
C GLY A 186 -6.14 -9.44 25.41
N ALA A 187 -5.45 -9.61 24.28
CA ALA A 187 -4.02 -9.33 24.13
C ALA A 187 -3.63 -7.85 24.28
N GLY A 188 -4.60 -6.92 24.27
CA GLY A 188 -4.35 -5.48 24.36
C GLY A 188 -3.69 -4.91 23.07
N ILE A 189 -3.74 -5.64 21.97
CA ILE A 189 -3.11 -5.28 20.70
C ILE A 189 -4.17 -4.78 19.71
N SER A 190 -3.95 -3.59 19.16
CA SER A 190 -4.75 -3.05 18.05
C SER A 190 -4.21 -3.54 16.72
N VAL A 191 -5.06 -4.10 15.85
CA VAL A 191 -4.68 -4.48 14.48
C VAL A 191 -5.51 -3.67 13.50
N THR A 192 -4.86 -2.76 12.77
CA THR A 192 -5.51 -1.83 11.85
C THR A 192 -5.11 -2.11 10.40
N LEU A 193 -6.08 -2.14 9.50
CA LEU A 193 -5.85 -2.20 8.05
C LEU A 193 -5.97 -0.80 7.44
N ILE A 194 -4.89 -0.30 6.84
CA ILE A 194 -4.94 0.94 6.04
C ILE A 194 -5.22 0.57 4.58
N LYS A 195 -6.19 1.24 3.97
CA LYS A 195 -6.60 1.02 2.57
C LYS A 195 -6.38 2.29 1.74
N PRO A 196 -5.17 2.50 1.21
CA PRO A 196 -4.92 3.60 0.30
C PRO A 196 -5.62 3.40 -1.04
N GLY A 197 -6.10 4.50 -1.64
CA GLY A 197 -6.44 4.60 -3.06
C GLY A 197 -5.18 4.82 -3.91
N SER A 198 -5.29 5.63 -4.97
CA SER A 198 -4.12 6.00 -5.78
C SER A 198 -3.27 7.02 -5.03
N ILE A 199 -2.07 6.65 -4.61
CA ILE A 199 -1.13 7.49 -3.87
C ILE A 199 0.06 7.82 -4.76
N ALA A 200 0.49 9.09 -4.79
CA ALA A 200 1.58 9.60 -5.62
C ALA A 200 2.97 9.11 -5.13
N THR A 201 3.16 7.81 -5.09
CA THR A 201 4.42 7.13 -4.72
C THR A 201 5.15 6.63 -5.96
N PRO A 202 6.43 6.21 -5.86
CA PRO A 202 7.16 5.55 -6.94
C PRO A 202 6.63 4.15 -7.30
N TYR A 203 5.41 3.79 -6.91
CA TYR A 203 4.82 2.46 -7.13
C TYR A 203 4.88 1.98 -8.58
N PRO A 204 4.51 2.79 -9.62
CA PRO A 204 4.62 2.33 -11.01
C PRO A 204 6.06 2.19 -11.49
N GLU A 205 6.96 2.94 -10.89
CA GLU A 205 8.39 2.93 -11.21
C GLU A 205 9.07 1.68 -10.64
N HIS A 206 8.59 1.21 -9.48
CA HIS A 206 9.07 0.01 -8.80
C HIS A 206 8.48 -1.28 -9.36
N ALA A 207 7.27 -1.21 -9.93
CA ALA A 207 6.56 -2.39 -10.39
C ALA A 207 7.18 -2.99 -11.65
N ARG A 208 7.22 -4.33 -11.71
CA ARG A 208 7.51 -5.06 -12.94
C ARG A 208 6.32 -4.93 -13.87
N SER A 209 6.57 -4.60 -15.15
CA SER A 209 5.51 -4.40 -16.14
C SER A 209 5.65 -5.37 -17.29
N TYR A 210 4.54 -6.00 -17.63
CA TYR A 210 4.32 -6.85 -18.80
C TYR A 210 3.41 -6.16 -19.83
N MET A 211 3.15 -4.84 -19.65
CA MET A 211 2.36 -4.04 -20.57
C MET A 211 3.25 -3.43 -21.66
N ASP A 212 2.67 -3.17 -22.84
CA ASP A 212 3.36 -2.55 -23.97
C ASP A 212 3.78 -1.08 -23.72
N ALA A 213 3.18 -0.43 -22.76
CA ALA A 213 3.50 0.95 -22.39
C ALA A 213 3.79 1.07 -20.89
N PRO A 214 4.60 2.06 -20.47
CA PRO A 214 4.95 2.25 -19.08
C PRO A 214 3.71 2.38 -18.18
N PRO A 215 3.72 1.73 -16.99
CA PRO A 215 2.63 1.84 -16.05
C PRO A 215 2.58 3.23 -15.43
N ARG A 216 1.36 3.65 -15.07
CA ARG A 216 1.11 4.84 -14.27
C ARG A 216 0.00 4.58 -13.26
N LEU A 217 -0.08 5.44 -12.25
CA LEU A 217 -1.21 5.44 -11.33
C LEU A 217 -2.46 6.02 -12.00
N PRO A 218 -3.64 5.43 -11.76
CA PRO A 218 -4.90 6.03 -12.17
C PRO A 218 -5.07 7.46 -11.61
N PRO A 219 -5.78 8.35 -12.32
CA PRO A 219 -5.95 9.75 -11.89
C PRO A 219 -6.65 9.87 -10.53
N MET A 220 -6.59 11.06 -9.94
CA MET A 220 -6.97 11.40 -8.56
C MET A 220 -5.98 10.88 -7.51
N LEU A 221 -4.72 11.31 -7.66
CA LEU A 221 -3.66 10.97 -6.72
C LEU A 221 -3.78 11.74 -5.41
N TYR A 222 -3.45 11.03 -4.33
CA TYR A 222 -3.29 11.60 -3.00
C TYR A 222 -1.81 11.59 -2.58
N ASP A 223 -1.45 12.53 -1.72
CA ASP A 223 -0.09 12.65 -1.19
C ASP A 223 0.25 11.48 -0.24
N PRO A 224 1.47 10.90 -0.31
CA PRO A 224 1.93 9.90 0.66
C PRO A 224 1.86 10.38 2.12
N ALA A 225 1.95 11.67 2.38
CA ALA A 225 1.79 12.23 3.71
C ALA A 225 0.43 11.90 4.36
N LEU A 226 -0.63 11.74 3.57
CA LEU A 226 -1.94 11.33 4.08
C LEU A 226 -1.96 9.85 4.54
N VAL A 227 -1.18 9.00 3.88
CA VAL A 227 -1.01 7.60 4.33
C VAL A 227 -0.18 7.57 5.61
N ALA A 228 0.88 8.38 5.69
CA ALA A 228 1.67 8.55 6.90
C ALA A 228 0.80 9.01 8.08
N GLU A 229 -0.08 10.01 7.87
CA GLU A 229 -1.04 10.47 8.86
C GLU A 229 -1.96 9.34 9.35
N ALA A 230 -2.52 8.54 8.43
CA ALA A 230 -3.38 7.41 8.75
C ALA A 230 -2.64 6.31 9.55
N ILE A 231 -1.40 5.99 9.16
CA ILE A 231 -0.54 5.04 9.86
C ILE A 231 -0.29 5.50 11.30
N LEU A 232 0.19 6.72 11.46
CA LEU A 232 0.54 7.25 12.78
C LEU A 232 -0.68 7.46 13.67
N PHE A 233 -1.82 7.86 13.09
CA PHE A 233 -3.08 7.90 13.81
C PHE A 233 -3.47 6.50 14.33
N ALA A 234 -3.29 5.44 13.54
CA ALA A 234 -3.56 4.07 13.96
C ALA A 234 -2.58 3.55 15.02
N CYS A 235 -1.35 4.08 15.06
CA CYS A 235 -0.39 3.78 16.15
C CYS A 235 -0.79 4.37 17.50
N GLU A 236 -1.65 5.40 17.54
CA GLU A 236 -2.13 6.03 18.78
C GLU A 236 -3.60 5.69 19.10
N ASN A 237 -4.38 5.34 18.06
CA ASN A 237 -5.83 5.20 18.16
C ASN A 237 -6.29 3.86 17.56
N PRO A 238 -6.83 2.94 18.37
CA PRO A 238 -7.33 1.67 17.84
C PRO A 238 -8.41 1.89 16.79
N ARG A 239 -8.19 1.34 15.59
CA ARG A 239 -9.15 1.35 14.47
C ARG A 239 -9.17 0.00 13.78
N ARG A 240 -10.32 -0.40 13.27
CA ARG A 240 -10.44 -1.60 12.45
C ARG A 240 -9.77 -1.39 11.09
N GLN A 241 -10.10 -0.30 10.43
CA GLN A 241 -9.58 0.08 9.12
C GLN A 241 -9.67 1.58 8.90
N LEU A 242 -8.80 2.10 8.02
CA LEU A 242 -8.84 3.48 7.54
C LEU A 242 -8.65 3.50 6.03
N TYR A 243 -9.49 4.26 5.33
CA TYR A 243 -9.32 4.52 3.90
C TYR A 243 -8.62 5.86 3.70
N VAL A 244 -7.63 5.88 2.80
CA VAL A 244 -6.99 7.12 2.36
C VAL A 244 -7.43 7.42 0.93
N GLY A 245 -8.28 8.44 0.80
CA GLY A 245 -8.92 8.82 -0.47
C GLY A 245 -10.35 8.30 -0.61
N GLY A 246 -11.31 9.22 -0.74
CA GLY A 246 -12.73 8.89 -0.85
C GLY A 246 -13.10 8.17 -2.15
N SER A 247 -12.37 8.46 -3.25
CA SER A 247 -12.57 7.78 -4.53
C SER A 247 -12.34 6.27 -4.45
N GLY A 248 -11.31 5.84 -3.72
CA GLY A 248 -11.03 4.42 -3.51
C GLY A 248 -12.13 3.72 -2.70
N TRP A 249 -12.60 4.35 -1.62
CA TRP A 249 -13.73 3.83 -0.85
C TRP A 249 -14.98 3.63 -1.71
N LEU A 250 -15.26 4.58 -2.59
CA LEU A 250 -16.44 4.51 -3.45
C LEU A 250 -16.34 3.37 -4.49
N ILE A 251 -15.14 3.14 -5.05
CA ILE A 251 -14.89 1.98 -5.92
C ILE A 251 -15.11 0.67 -5.14
N SER A 252 -14.64 0.60 -3.89
CA SER A 252 -14.87 -0.55 -3.01
C SER A 252 -16.36 -0.82 -2.77
N VAL A 253 -17.14 0.22 -2.52
CA VAL A 253 -18.60 0.11 -2.33
C VAL A 253 -19.29 -0.25 -3.64
N ALA A 254 -18.98 0.42 -4.74
CA ALA A 254 -19.55 0.13 -6.06
C ALA A 254 -19.28 -1.32 -6.49
N GLY A 255 -18.06 -1.81 -6.25
CA GLY A 255 -17.67 -3.20 -6.54
C GLY A 255 -18.48 -4.24 -5.77
N LYS A 256 -18.97 -3.91 -4.58
CA LYS A 256 -19.83 -4.79 -3.77
C LYS A 256 -21.32 -4.70 -4.16
N LEU A 257 -21.81 -3.51 -4.45
CA LEU A 257 -23.23 -3.26 -4.72
C LEU A 257 -23.61 -3.51 -6.20
N ALA A 258 -22.71 -3.22 -7.13
CA ALA A 258 -22.93 -3.35 -8.56
C ALA A 258 -21.70 -3.95 -9.26
N PRO A 259 -21.33 -5.23 -8.97
CA PRO A 259 -20.08 -5.83 -9.43
C PRO A 259 -19.94 -5.81 -10.96
N ARG A 260 -21.00 -6.19 -11.70
CA ARG A 260 -20.93 -6.23 -13.17
C ARG A 260 -20.79 -4.85 -13.81
N ALA A 261 -21.47 -3.83 -13.27
CA ALA A 261 -21.30 -2.47 -13.76
C ALA A 261 -19.86 -1.94 -13.49
N THR A 262 -19.29 -2.33 -12.35
CA THR A 262 -17.91 -1.99 -12.00
C THR A 262 -16.92 -2.72 -12.92
N ASP A 263 -17.17 -4.00 -13.29
CA ASP A 263 -16.37 -4.73 -14.28
C ASP A 263 -16.33 -3.99 -15.60
N LEU A 264 -17.50 -3.67 -16.17
CA LEU A 264 -17.60 -2.95 -17.43
C LEU A 264 -16.88 -1.61 -17.42
N ALA A 265 -16.96 -0.89 -16.30
CA ALA A 265 -16.22 0.37 -16.15
C ALA A 265 -14.69 0.14 -16.09
N MET A 266 -14.24 -0.91 -15.41
CA MET A 266 -12.82 -1.28 -15.36
C MET A 266 -12.31 -1.76 -16.73
N GLU A 267 -13.08 -2.55 -17.45
CA GLU A 267 -12.79 -3.00 -18.82
C GLU A 267 -12.67 -1.79 -19.78
N ALA A 268 -13.60 -0.86 -19.72
CA ALA A 268 -13.64 0.29 -20.61
C ALA A 268 -12.55 1.36 -20.33
N PHE A 269 -12.23 1.59 -19.07
CA PHE A 269 -11.40 2.73 -18.65
C PHE A 269 -10.14 2.34 -17.88
N GLY A 270 -10.11 1.15 -17.26
CA GLY A 270 -9.05 0.76 -16.34
C GLY A 270 -7.68 0.63 -17.00
N VAL A 271 -7.63 0.05 -18.20
CA VAL A 271 -6.35 -0.11 -18.96
C VAL A 271 -5.77 1.26 -19.31
N GLY A 272 -6.55 2.10 -19.98
CA GLY A 272 -6.10 3.43 -20.40
C GLY A 272 -5.75 4.37 -19.25
N ALA A 273 -6.31 4.12 -18.05
CA ALA A 273 -5.97 4.88 -16.84
C ALA A 273 -4.60 4.48 -16.27
N GLN A 274 -4.11 3.28 -16.58
CA GLN A 274 -2.87 2.70 -16.03
C GLN A 274 -1.67 2.73 -17.00
N GLN A 275 -1.83 3.22 -18.21
CA GLN A 275 -0.77 3.31 -19.22
C GLN A 275 -0.45 4.76 -19.56
N LYS A 276 0.78 5.02 -20.02
CA LYS A 276 1.22 6.27 -20.63
C LYS A 276 1.26 6.08 -22.15
N PRO A 277 0.18 6.38 -22.89
CA PRO A 277 0.17 6.21 -24.34
C PRO A 277 1.25 7.06 -25.01
N GLY A 278 2.00 6.48 -25.96
CA GLY A 278 3.04 7.18 -26.71
C GLY A 278 4.36 7.40 -25.95
N ASP A 279 4.48 6.91 -24.72
CA ASP A 279 5.75 6.86 -24.00
C ASP A 279 6.42 5.51 -24.32
N PRO A 280 7.63 5.48 -24.94
CA PRO A 280 8.32 4.22 -25.25
C PRO A 280 8.83 3.50 -24.00
N GLY A 281 8.76 4.13 -22.83
CA GLY A 281 9.35 3.62 -21.62
C GLY A 281 10.87 3.83 -21.55
N ASP A 282 11.41 3.39 -20.44
CA ASP A 282 12.85 3.30 -20.23
C ASP A 282 13.28 1.84 -20.37
N PRO A 283 14.05 1.47 -21.40
CA PRO A 283 14.50 0.08 -21.61
C PRO A 283 15.46 -0.39 -20.48
N GLU A 284 16.09 0.54 -19.75
CA GLU A 284 16.94 0.22 -18.61
C GLU A 284 16.19 0.25 -17.27
N LYS A 285 14.88 0.45 -17.29
CA LYS A 285 14.06 0.48 -16.09
C LYS A 285 14.26 -0.80 -15.26
N ARG A 286 14.73 -0.62 -14.04
CA ARG A 286 14.85 -1.69 -13.05
C ARG A 286 13.63 -1.68 -12.14
N ASP A 287 12.91 -2.81 -12.09
CA ASP A 287 11.87 -3.04 -11.09
C ASP A 287 12.46 -3.44 -9.73
N ASN A 288 11.63 -3.48 -8.69
CA ASN A 288 12.05 -3.88 -7.36
C ASN A 288 11.57 -5.28 -6.93
N LEU A 289 11.06 -6.10 -7.85
CA LEU A 289 10.45 -7.38 -7.51
C LEU A 289 11.43 -8.34 -6.83
N TYR A 290 12.62 -8.50 -7.42
CA TYR A 290 13.67 -9.38 -6.89
C TYR A 290 14.85 -8.61 -6.29
N ALA A 291 15.30 -7.56 -6.95
CA ALA A 291 16.42 -6.73 -6.49
C ALA A 291 15.93 -5.37 -5.97
N PRO A 292 16.57 -4.80 -4.93
CA PRO A 292 16.17 -3.50 -4.43
C PRO A 292 16.53 -2.37 -5.41
N ARG A 293 15.74 -1.29 -5.39
CA ARG A 293 16.08 0.00 -6.01
C ARG A 293 16.58 0.99 -4.96
N ALA A 294 17.37 1.96 -5.39
CA ALA A 294 17.99 2.97 -4.54
C ALA A 294 17.47 4.37 -4.91
N ASP A 295 16.16 4.58 -4.91
CA ASP A 295 15.55 5.85 -5.29
C ASP A 295 15.17 6.77 -4.11
N GLY A 296 15.03 6.26 -2.89
CA GLY A 296 14.95 7.07 -1.66
C GLY A 296 13.84 8.14 -1.62
N GLU A 297 12.84 8.07 -2.50
CA GLU A 297 11.83 9.11 -2.68
C GLU A 297 10.46 8.66 -2.14
N ALA A 298 9.77 9.57 -1.44
CA ALA A 298 8.41 9.33 -0.99
C ALA A 298 7.39 9.53 -2.12
N ARG A 299 7.67 10.42 -3.07
CA ARG A 299 6.82 10.73 -4.22
C ARG A 299 7.42 10.18 -5.51
N GLY A 300 6.54 9.66 -6.38
CA GLY A 300 6.91 9.26 -7.73
C GLY A 300 7.04 10.44 -8.69
N SER A 301 7.59 10.17 -9.87
CA SER A 301 7.85 11.16 -10.92
C SER A 301 6.62 11.54 -11.76
N GLN A 302 5.45 10.98 -11.49
CA GLN A 302 4.24 11.23 -12.28
C GLN A 302 3.77 12.67 -12.14
N ASP A 303 3.92 13.48 -13.20
CA ASP A 303 3.51 14.89 -13.25
C ASP A 303 2.00 15.02 -13.44
N VAL A 304 1.28 14.98 -12.33
CA VAL A 304 -0.19 15.15 -12.27
C VAL A 304 -0.55 15.86 -10.97
N PHE A 305 -1.77 16.42 -10.94
CA PHE A 305 -2.28 17.04 -9.73
C PHE A 305 -2.42 16.03 -8.58
N VAL A 306 -1.76 16.29 -7.46
CA VAL A 306 -1.78 15.49 -6.23
C VAL A 306 -2.54 16.22 -5.14
N ARG A 307 -3.56 15.57 -4.58
CA ARG A 307 -4.36 16.09 -3.46
C ARG A 307 -3.57 15.95 -2.16
N ARG A 308 -3.38 17.06 -1.47
CA ARG A 308 -2.69 17.14 -0.17
C ARG A 308 -3.64 17.01 1.03
N THR A 309 -4.94 16.91 0.78
CA THR A 309 -5.98 16.77 1.81
C THR A 309 -6.94 15.66 1.44
N SER A 310 -7.47 14.95 2.42
CA SER A 310 -8.53 13.98 2.27
C SER A 310 -9.59 14.20 3.34
N VAL A 311 -10.68 14.86 2.96
CA VAL A 311 -11.83 15.07 3.84
C VAL A 311 -12.37 13.73 4.36
N PHE A 312 -12.31 12.69 3.52
CA PHE A 312 -12.74 11.36 3.91
C PHE A 312 -11.86 10.75 5.02
N LEU A 313 -10.54 10.94 4.97
CA LEU A 313 -9.64 10.51 6.05
C LEU A 313 -9.90 11.34 7.33
N GLN A 314 -10.02 12.67 7.19
CA GLN A 314 -10.30 13.54 8.33
C GLN A 314 -11.58 13.15 9.07
N ALA A 315 -12.63 12.78 8.34
CA ALA A 315 -13.87 12.32 8.94
C ALA A 315 -13.74 10.97 9.68
N GLN A 316 -12.89 10.06 9.22
CA GLN A 316 -12.61 8.80 9.91
C GLN A 316 -11.79 8.99 11.18
N THR A 317 -10.92 10.00 11.20
CA THR A 317 -10.06 10.33 12.34
C THR A 317 -10.73 11.28 13.35
N GLN A 318 -11.72 12.07 12.89
CA GLN A 318 -12.47 13.03 13.69
C GLN A 318 -13.98 12.67 13.68
N PRO A 319 -14.50 11.99 14.72
CA PRO A 319 -15.86 11.43 14.72
C PRO A 319 -16.99 12.43 14.49
N LEU A 320 -16.79 13.69 14.83
CA LEU A 320 -17.78 14.77 14.63
C LEU A 320 -18.00 15.15 13.17
N LEU A 321 -17.13 14.72 12.24
CA LEU A 321 -17.21 15.01 10.81
C LEU A 321 -17.81 13.86 9.98
N VAL A 322 -18.20 12.76 10.59
CA VAL A 322 -18.75 11.58 9.91
C VAL A 322 -19.91 11.87 8.95
N PRO A 323 -20.90 12.75 9.28
CA PRO A 323 -21.97 13.07 8.35
C PRO A 323 -21.52 13.75 7.05
N PHE A 324 -20.41 14.46 7.08
CA PHE A 324 -19.86 15.18 5.93
C PHE A 324 -18.99 14.31 5.03
N ALA A 325 -18.50 13.16 5.51
CA ALA A 325 -17.58 12.29 4.80
C ALA A 325 -18.19 11.67 3.54
N ALA A 326 -19.43 11.21 3.62
CA ALA A 326 -20.12 10.59 2.49
C ALA A 326 -20.44 11.63 1.40
N ALA A 327 -20.85 12.83 1.81
CA ALA A 327 -21.13 13.94 0.88
C ALA A 327 -19.85 14.42 0.18
N ALA A 328 -18.73 14.50 0.92
CA ALA A 328 -17.44 14.91 0.37
C ALA A 328 -16.85 13.87 -0.61
N ALA A 329 -16.98 12.57 -0.30
CA ALA A 329 -16.55 11.50 -1.22
C ALA A 329 -17.34 11.54 -2.54
N GLY A 330 -18.65 11.78 -2.48
CA GLY A 330 -19.51 11.95 -3.65
C GLY A 330 -19.14 13.18 -4.50
N ALA A 331 -18.86 14.31 -3.86
CA ALA A 331 -18.45 15.54 -4.55
C ALA A 331 -17.07 15.40 -5.22
N GLU A 332 -16.13 14.72 -4.57
CA GLU A 332 -14.80 14.41 -5.15
C GLU A 332 -14.90 13.57 -6.41
N MET A 333 -15.81 12.60 -6.45
CA MET A 333 -16.01 11.73 -7.62
C MET A 333 -16.73 12.46 -8.75
N ALA A 334 -17.77 13.24 -8.46
CA ALA A 334 -18.48 14.03 -9.47
C ALA A 334 -17.54 15.03 -10.16
N ALA A 335 -16.65 15.68 -9.40
CA ALA A 335 -15.64 16.58 -9.96
C ALA A 335 -14.60 15.86 -10.83
N GLY A 336 -14.22 14.64 -10.47
CA GLY A 336 -13.31 13.79 -11.25
C GLY A 336 -13.93 13.34 -12.58
N LEU A 337 -15.18 12.86 -12.54
CA LEU A 337 -15.94 12.48 -13.74
C LEU A 337 -16.17 13.67 -14.67
N ALA A 338 -16.57 14.83 -14.13
CA ALA A 338 -16.79 16.04 -14.92
C ALA A 338 -15.51 16.48 -15.66
N ARG A 339 -14.34 16.42 -15.01
CA ARG A 339 -13.06 16.77 -15.66
C ARG A 339 -12.67 15.77 -16.76
N THR A 340 -12.92 14.47 -16.57
CA THR A 340 -12.68 13.45 -17.61
C THR A 340 -13.63 13.62 -18.80
N LEU A 341 -14.88 13.93 -18.58
CA LEU A 341 -15.88 14.18 -19.63
C LEU A 341 -15.60 15.48 -20.39
N LEU A 342 -15.22 16.55 -19.71
CA LEU A 342 -14.86 17.84 -20.32
C LEU A 342 -13.53 17.75 -21.09
N GLY A 343 -12.55 16.98 -20.60
CA GLY A 343 -11.30 16.70 -21.31
C GLY A 343 -11.50 15.90 -22.61
N ARG A 344 -12.50 14.98 -22.63
CA ARG A 344 -12.88 14.23 -23.84
C ARG A 344 -13.52 15.10 -24.91
N ARG A 345 -14.39 16.05 -24.54
CA ARG A 345 -15.00 16.99 -25.51
C ARG A 345 -13.96 17.85 -26.25
N ARG A 346 -12.86 18.21 -25.59
CA ARG A 346 -11.74 18.93 -26.24
C ARG A 346 -10.87 18.06 -27.13
N ARG A 347 -10.81 16.72 -26.94
CA ARG A 347 -10.02 15.80 -27.77
C ARG A 347 -10.79 15.17 -28.92
N GLN A 348 -12.11 15.10 -28.88
CA GLN A 348 -12.94 14.61 -29.98
C GLN A 348 -13.06 15.61 -31.15
N SER A 349 -12.58 16.85 -30.97
CA SER A 349 -12.42 17.85 -32.05
C SER A 349 -11.16 17.67 -32.91
N ALA A 350 -10.32 16.67 -32.58
CA ALA A 350 -9.11 16.36 -33.34
C ALA A 350 -8.99 14.84 -33.50
N ALA A 351 -9.18 14.37 -34.76
CA ALA A 351 -8.85 13.07 -35.33
C ALA A 351 -9.75 11.87 -34.99
N VAL A 352 -10.39 11.34 -36.02
CA VAL A 352 -10.96 9.99 -36.11
C VAL A 352 -9.79 9.03 -36.42
N PRO A 353 -9.52 8.03 -35.58
CA PRO A 353 -8.58 6.97 -35.93
C PRO A 353 -9.29 5.83 -36.69
N GLU A 354 -8.61 5.29 -37.69
CA GLU A 354 -9.01 4.10 -38.45
C GLU A 354 -9.15 2.87 -37.53
N PRO A 355 -10.03 1.91 -37.89
CA PRO A 355 -10.25 0.72 -37.05
C PRO A 355 -9.04 -0.22 -37.16
N VAL A 356 -8.43 -0.52 -36.03
CA VAL A 356 -7.41 -1.58 -35.88
C VAL A 356 -8.10 -2.94 -36.02
N LEU A 357 -7.81 -3.66 -37.08
CA LEU A 357 -8.24 -5.04 -37.28
C LEU A 357 -7.65 -5.93 -36.19
N ALA A 358 -8.52 -6.65 -35.47
CA ALA A 358 -8.15 -7.65 -34.48
C ALA A 358 -7.25 -8.73 -35.11
N ARG A 359 -6.10 -9.01 -34.53
CA ARG A 359 -5.25 -10.16 -34.88
C ARG A 359 -5.96 -11.46 -34.52
N PRO A 360 -5.91 -12.50 -35.35
CA PRO A 360 -6.48 -13.80 -34.98
C PRO A 360 -5.69 -14.43 -33.83
N TYR A 361 -6.43 -15.06 -32.93
CA TYR A 361 -5.95 -15.78 -31.75
C TYR A 361 -5.18 -17.04 -32.19
N GLU A 362 -3.87 -17.08 -31.99
CA GLU A 362 -3.09 -18.31 -32.14
C GLU A 362 -3.05 -19.07 -30.83
N ILE A 363 -3.69 -20.24 -30.82
CA ILE A 363 -3.60 -21.19 -29.70
C ILE A 363 -2.17 -21.75 -29.69
N ARG A 364 -1.34 -21.36 -28.75
CA ARG A 364 -0.08 -22.04 -28.46
C ARG A 364 -0.35 -23.36 -27.77
N ASN A 365 -0.24 -24.44 -28.50
CA ASN A 365 -0.24 -25.79 -27.93
C ASN A 365 0.99 -25.96 -27.02
N PHE A 366 0.75 -26.18 -25.74
CA PHE A 366 1.75 -26.70 -24.81
C PHE A 366 1.99 -28.17 -25.15
N GLY A 367 2.94 -28.45 -26.06
CA GLY A 367 3.44 -29.79 -26.32
C GLY A 367 4.15 -30.32 -25.10
N ALA A 368 3.74 -31.50 -24.67
CA ALA A 368 4.45 -32.32 -23.71
C ALA A 368 5.81 -32.73 -24.34
N ASP A 369 6.90 -32.34 -23.69
CA ASP A 369 8.17 -33.03 -23.84
C ASP A 369 8.49 -33.77 -22.54
N HIS A 370 8.14 -35.06 -22.55
CA HIS A 370 8.77 -36.07 -21.74
C HIS A 370 9.74 -36.82 -22.65
N GLY A 371 11.01 -36.65 -22.41
CA GLY A 371 12.13 -37.42 -22.98
C GLY A 371 13.38 -37.15 -22.17
#